data_eb274f8b14bf55031af4c1928a114b37
#
_entry.id   eb274f8b14bf55031af4c1928a114b37
#
_cell.length_a   1.000
_cell.length_b   1.000
_cell.length_c   1.000
_cell.angle_alpha   90.00
_cell.angle_beta   90.00
_cell.angle_gamma   90.00
#
_symmetry.space_group_name_H-M   'P 1'
#
loop_
_entity.id
_entity.type
_entity.pdbx_description
1 polymer ?
#
loop_
_entity_poly.entity_id
_entity_poly.type
_entity_poly.pdbx_seq_one_letter_code
_entity_poly.pdbx_strand_id
1 'polypeptide(L)'
;IGYDESSTIGIAIDCDTPRVKFYVDGKDVGTFPYTMAGNKSWVVFCNDWASGYQDFEKYILNAGQKPFKFPPPDGFQPMNLSTVQPEKVIARPDQYVGVTIYTGNGSTQTISGLNHKPDLVWLKSRTAGGGSIRNNVIVDSVRGKNDYGYRNLYPNLSDQQYNVPNVSASSVTSLNSKGFDIGGNANTNHNTATYVAWCWKAGGDKNTFNVDDVGYASAAAAGLTAGTLTISGASVGTKQGFSIIKYAGSASDSTFPHGLTQAPDFYIIKCLDVGAEQWRVYHSSLGADYALTLNTTAEKSDSNLYFNDTEPTSTVASVYAGYDGVNNSGRNYIAYLWHDVPGLQKFGSYEGNESTNGPFIELGFRPAMVMVRNVDENSNDW
;
A
#
# COMPACT_ATOMS: atom_id res chain seq x y z
N ILE A 1 -0.64 26.48 41.97
CA ILE A 1 -2.06 26.11 41.95
C ILE A 1 -2.15 24.78 42.64
N GLY A 2 -2.80 24.73 43.82
CA GLY A 2 -3.02 23.48 44.56
C GLY A 2 -4.15 22.70 43.88
N TYR A 3 -3.96 21.42 43.75
CA TYR A 3 -5.00 20.44 43.40
C TYR A 3 -5.05 19.37 44.50
N ASP A 4 -6.17 18.73 44.68
CA ASP A 4 -6.40 17.69 45.66
C ASP A 4 -6.93 16.43 45.01
N GLU A 5 -7.15 15.37 45.80
CA GLU A 5 -7.65 14.07 45.34
C GLU A 5 -9.02 14.12 44.66
N SER A 6 -9.77 15.19 44.77
CA SER A 6 -11.07 15.39 44.11
C SER A 6 -10.96 16.19 42.81
N SER A 7 -9.84 16.78 42.53
CA SER A 7 -9.60 17.67 41.39
C SER A 7 -9.58 16.93 40.08
N THR A 8 -10.11 17.57 39.04
CA THR A 8 -10.05 17.10 37.66
C THR A 8 -9.03 17.90 36.88
N ILE A 9 -8.01 17.25 36.37
CA ILE A 9 -7.01 17.88 35.52
C ILE A 9 -7.43 17.70 34.06
N GLY A 10 -7.64 18.81 33.35
CA GLY A 10 -7.90 18.83 31.92
C GLY A 10 -6.61 19.15 31.16
N ILE A 11 -6.39 18.45 30.05
CA ILE A 11 -5.27 18.68 29.15
C ILE A 11 -5.84 18.91 27.75
N ALA A 12 -5.57 20.08 27.15
CA ALA A 12 -5.93 20.41 25.79
C ALA A 12 -4.65 20.58 24.96
N ILE A 13 -4.55 19.80 23.88
CA ILE A 13 -3.39 19.77 22.98
C ILE A 13 -3.79 20.40 21.66
N ASP A 14 -3.11 21.47 21.27
CA ASP A 14 -3.28 22.16 20.00
C ASP A 14 -2.09 21.77 19.10
N CYS A 15 -2.37 21.04 18.03
CA CYS A 15 -1.35 20.57 17.08
C CYS A 15 -1.11 21.55 15.93
N ASP A 16 -2.07 22.46 15.65
CA ASP A 16 -1.96 23.46 14.60
C ASP A 16 -1.04 24.61 15.05
N THR A 17 -1.22 25.02 16.31
CA THR A 17 -0.31 25.95 16.98
C THR A 17 0.30 25.23 18.17
N PRO A 18 1.48 24.61 18.04
CA PRO A 18 2.01 23.66 19.02
C PRO A 18 2.04 24.20 20.46
N ARG A 19 1.04 23.81 21.24
CA ARG A 19 0.90 24.19 22.65
C ARG A 19 0.02 23.19 23.40
N VAL A 20 0.28 23.09 24.70
CA VAL A 20 -0.56 22.35 25.65
C VAL A 20 -1.13 23.32 26.67
N LYS A 21 -2.43 23.27 26.89
CA LYS A 21 -3.11 23.98 27.97
C LYS A 21 -3.52 23.02 29.06
N PHE A 22 -3.33 23.46 30.29
CA PHE A 22 -3.78 22.73 31.46
C PHE A 22 -4.95 23.44 32.14
N TYR A 23 -5.86 22.65 32.63
CA TYR A 23 -7.04 23.08 33.38
C TYR A 23 -7.11 22.35 34.70
N VAL A 24 -7.50 23.02 35.76
CA VAL A 24 -7.86 22.38 37.04
C VAL A 24 -9.32 22.73 37.33
N ASP A 25 -10.17 21.74 37.47
CA ASP A 25 -11.60 21.88 37.70
C ASP A 25 -12.27 22.83 36.70
N GLY A 26 -11.89 22.69 35.41
CA GLY A 26 -12.41 23.49 34.30
C GLY A 26 -11.83 24.90 34.17
N LYS A 27 -10.92 25.33 35.06
CA LYS A 27 -10.27 26.64 35.00
C LYS A 27 -8.91 26.54 34.32
N ASP A 28 -8.63 27.41 33.35
CA ASP A 28 -7.33 27.53 32.68
C ASP A 28 -6.23 27.92 33.71
N VAL A 29 -5.21 27.09 33.78
CA VAL A 29 -4.08 27.30 34.71
C VAL A 29 -2.78 27.57 34.00
N GLY A 30 -2.74 27.51 32.68
CA GLY A 30 -1.59 27.93 31.89
C GLY A 30 -1.47 27.22 30.56
N THR A 31 -0.69 27.86 29.70
CA THR A 31 -0.38 27.39 28.35
C THR A 31 1.13 27.21 28.20
N PHE A 32 1.55 26.08 27.71
CA PHE A 32 2.97 25.77 27.49
C PHE A 32 3.19 25.55 25.97
N PRO A 33 4.06 26.36 25.34
CA PRO A 33 4.47 26.12 23.97
C PRO A 33 5.39 24.90 23.94
N TYR A 34 5.27 24.08 22.89
CA TYR A 34 6.17 22.98 22.63
C TYR A 34 6.58 22.95 21.16
N THR A 35 7.74 22.36 20.87
CA THR A 35 8.21 22.19 19.50
C THR A 35 7.91 20.76 19.08
N MET A 36 7.09 20.58 18.04
CA MET A 36 6.92 19.29 17.39
C MET A 36 8.12 19.04 16.47
N ALA A 37 9.02 18.16 16.87
CA ALA A 37 10.09 17.69 16.01
C ALA A 37 9.73 16.31 15.46
N GLY A 38 9.31 16.25 14.19
CA GLY A 38 9.05 15.01 13.48
C GLY A 38 7.85 14.19 13.96
N ASN A 39 7.69 13.00 13.43
CA ASN A 39 6.64 12.02 13.78
C ASN A 39 6.89 11.42 15.17
N LYS A 40 6.55 12.14 16.23
CA LYS A 40 6.69 11.63 17.60
C LYS A 40 5.34 11.36 18.23
N SER A 41 5.25 10.22 18.91
CA SER A 41 4.10 9.87 19.75
C SER A 41 4.17 10.60 21.08
N TRP A 42 3.02 11.05 21.56
CA TRP A 42 2.88 11.68 22.87
C TRP A 42 2.29 10.70 23.86
N VAL A 43 2.84 10.68 25.05
CA VAL A 43 2.33 9.86 26.16
C VAL A 43 1.95 10.81 27.30
N VAL A 44 0.73 10.64 27.82
CA VAL A 44 0.35 11.29 29.09
C VAL A 44 1.02 10.51 30.21
N PHE A 45 1.94 11.16 30.90
CA PHE A 45 2.64 10.58 32.04
C PHE A 45 2.20 11.31 33.32
N CYS A 46 1.66 10.58 34.26
CA CYS A 46 1.35 11.06 35.60
C CYS A 46 2.39 10.48 36.57
N ASN A 47 3.08 11.32 37.29
CA ASN A 47 4.05 10.91 38.29
C ASN A 47 3.65 11.52 39.64
N ASP A 48 3.64 10.69 40.65
CA ASP A 48 3.54 11.16 42.04
C ASP A 48 4.94 11.42 42.59
N TRP A 49 5.22 12.66 42.97
CA TRP A 49 6.44 13.05 43.66
C TRP A 49 6.14 13.25 45.13
N ALA A 50 5.75 12.26 45.86
CA ALA A 50 5.66 12.31 47.32
C ALA A 50 6.85 11.60 47.92
N SER A 51 7.70 12.35 48.58
CA SER A 51 8.78 11.79 49.40
C SER A 51 8.19 11.15 50.65
N GLY A 52 7.98 9.84 50.67
CA GLY A 52 7.86 9.07 51.90
C GLY A 52 6.54 8.35 52.17
N TYR A 53 5.55 8.31 51.31
CA TYR A 53 4.32 7.53 51.51
C TYR A 53 4.09 6.56 50.36
N GLN A 54 3.76 5.31 50.69
CA GLN A 54 3.45 4.24 49.73
C GLN A 54 1.95 4.20 49.43
N ASP A 55 1.29 5.32 49.25
CA ASP A 55 -0.11 5.33 48.80
C ASP A 55 -0.12 5.46 47.27
N PHE A 56 -0.56 4.36 46.61
CA PHE A 56 -0.78 4.33 45.19
C PHE A 56 -1.98 5.22 44.85
N GLU A 57 -1.73 6.44 44.39
CA GLU A 57 -2.79 7.29 43.85
C GLU A 57 -3.34 6.68 42.57
N LYS A 58 -4.65 6.59 42.49
CA LYS A 58 -5.37 6.04 41.34
C LYS A 58 -5.79 7.16 40.42
N TYR A 59 -5.16 7.26 39.28
CA TYR A 59 -5.57 8.18 38.22
C TYR A 59 -6.59 7.49 37.29
N ILE A 60 -7.62 8.22 36.90
CA ILE A 60 -8.59 7.80 35.88
C ILE A 60 -8.40 8.70 34.67
N LEU A 61 -7.88 8.15 33.58
CA LEU A 61 -7.79 8.85 32.30
C LEU A 61 -9.14 8.76 31.55
N ASN A 62 -9.74 9.92 31.24
CA ASN A 62 -10.90 10.02 30.41
C ASN A 62 -10.54 10.77 29.11
N ALA A 63 -10.39 10.07 28.01
CA ALA A 63 -10.13 10.65 26.67
C ALA A 63 -11.43 10.86 25.86
N GLY A 64 -12.60 10.77 26.52
CA GLY A 64 -13.91 10.89 25.91
C GLY A 64 -14.71 9.60 25.89
N GLN A 65 -14.21 8.50 26.51
CA GLN A 65 -14.96 7.26 26.66
C GLN A 65 -16.12 7.37 27.67
N LYS A 66 -16.15 8.44 28.46
CA LYS A 66 -17.24 8.85 29.36
C LYS A 66 -17.48 10.34 29.19
N PRO A 67 -18.66 10.88 29.54
CA PRO A 67 -18.89 12.31 29.59
C PRO A 67 -17.83 13.02 30.44
N PHE A 68 -17.30 14.13 29.95
CA PHE A 68 -16.39 14.96 30.74
C PHE A 68 -17.13 15.64 31.87
N LYS A 69 -16.48 15.75 33.04
CA LYS A 69 -17.00 16.55 34.19
C LYS A 69 -17.06 18.04 33.83
N PHE A 70 -16.12 18.52 33.02
CA PHE A 70 -16.09 19.88 32.49
C PHE A 70 -16.04 19.80 30.95
N PRO A 71 -16.78 20.62 30.21
CA PRO A 71 -16.75 20.57 28.76
C PRO A 71 -15.36 20.91 28.21
N PRO A 72 -14.95 20.33 27.07
CA PRO A 72 -13.75 20.76 26.37
C PRO A 72 -13.79 22.26 26.06
N PRO A 73 -12.66 22.95 26.03
CA PRO A 73 -12.60 24.32 25.54
C PRO A 73 -13.09 24.44 24.10
N ASP A 74 -13.57 25.63 23.71
CA ASP A 74 -14.01 25.90 22.34
C ASP A 74 -12.91 25.54 21.32
N GLY A 75 -13.27 24.78 20.32
CA GLY A 75 -12.39 24.29 19.26
C GLY A 75 -11.67 22.98 19.59
N PHE A 76 -11.77 22.45 20.81
CA PHE A 76 -11.17 21.17 21.19
C PHE A 76 -12.21 20.04 21.19
N GLN A 77 -11.77 18.85 20.78
CA GLN A 77 -12.59 17.65 20.74
C GLN A 77 -12.05 16.60 21.71
N PRO A 78 -12.90 15.70 22.23
CA PRO A 78 -12.43 14.54 22.98
C PRO A 78 -11.48 13.68 22.18
N MET A 79 -10.37 13.22 22.78
CA MET A 79 -9.40 12.36 22.12
C MET A 79 -9.85 10.90 22.20
N ASN A 80 -10.87 10.54 21.43
CA ASN A 80 -11.36 9.17 21.31
C ASN A 80 -11.61 8.80 19.85
N LEU A 81 -11.69 7.49 19.57
CA LEU A 81 -11.87 6.98 18.21
C LEU A 81 -13.12 7.48 17.50
N SER A 82 -14.17 7.91 18.23
CA SER A 82 -15.39 8.41 17.60
C SER A 82 -15.25 9.83 17.07
N THR A 83 -14.31 10.62 17.61
CA THR A 83 -14.05 12.01 17.20
C THR A 83 -12.82 12.15 16.31
N VAL A 84 -11.89 11.17 16.36
CA VAL A 84 -10.67 11.14 15.55
C VAL A 84 -10.71 10.03 14.49
N GLN A 85 -11.87 9.48 14.20
CA GLN A 85 -11.97 8.55 13.06
C GLN A 85 -11.64 9.31 11.77
N PRO A 86 -10.71 8.79 10.96
CA PRO A 86 -10.47 9.35 9.63
C PRO A 86 -11.79 9.41 8.86
N GLU A 87 -12.05 10.50 8.18
CA GLU A 87 -13.30 10.71 7.41
C GLU A 87 -13.61 9.61 6.38
N LYS A 88 -12.64 8.77 6.06
CA LYS A 88 -12.71 7.76 4.99
C LYS A 88 -12.09 6.42 5.41
N VAL A 89 -12.58 5.82 6.50
CA VAL A 89 -12.20 4.44 6.83
C VAL A 89 -12.95 3.47 5.92
N ILE A 90 -12.23 2.54 5.29
CA ILE A 90 -12.86 1.44 4.57
C ILE A 90 -13.36 0.39 5.59
N ALA A 91 -14.67 0.37 5.80
CA ALA A 91 -15.32 -0.55 6.75
C ALA A 91 -15.33 -2.02 6.25
N ARG A 92 -15.21 -2.24 4.95
CA ARG A 92 -15.25 -3.54 4.28
C ARG A 92 -14.03 -3.72 3.37
N PRO A 93 -12.82 -3.89 3.94
CA PRO A 93 -11.58 -4.06 3.14
C PRO A 93 -11.63 -5.31 2.25
N ASP A 94 -12.40 -6.32 2.62
CA ASP A 94 -12.63 -7.54 1.85
C ASP A 94 -13.30 -7.31 0.47
N GLN A 95 -13.89 -6.14 0.24
CA GLN A 95 -14.41 -5.73 -1.07
C GLN A 95 -13.33 -5.20 -2.03
N TYR A 96 -12.11 -4.99 -1.55
CA TYR A 96 -11.02 -4.38 -2.31
C TYR A 96 -9.74 -5.20 -2.31
N VAL A 97 -9.45 -5.88 -1.20
CA VAL A 97 -8.27 -6.74 -1.05
C VAL A 97 -8.70 -8.09 -0.49
N GLY A 98 -8.19 -9.16 -1.07
CA GLY A 98 -8.46 -10.51 -0.62
C GLY A 98 -7.23 -11.40 -0.68
N VAL A 99 -7.15 -12.33 0.26
CA VAL A 99 -6.13 -13.37 0.29
C VAL A 99 -6.85 -14.72 0.29
N THR A 100 -6.49 -15.58 -0.65
CA THR A 100 -7.04 -16.93 -0.70
C THR A 100 -5.93 -17.96 -0.87
N ILE A 101 -6.16 -19.14 -0.30
CA ILE A 101 -5.26 -20.28 -0.43
C ILE A 101 -5.99 -21.42 -1.14
N TYR A 102 -5.25 -22.19 -1.94
CA TYR A 102 -5.82 -23.33 -2.64
C TYR A 102 -4.78 -24.41 -2.90
N THR A 103 -5.25 -25.60 -3.25
CA THR A 103 -4.40 -26.70 -3.71
C THR A 103 -4.55 -26.84 -5.22
N GLY A 104 -3.43 -26.92 -5.92
CA GLY A 104 -3.41 -27.16 -7.36
C GLY A 104 -3.89 -28.56 -7.72
N ASN A 105 -4.51 -28.67 -8.89
CA ASN A 105 -5.01 -29.94 -9.43
C ASN A 105 -4.38 -30.32 -10.78
N GLY A 106 -3.49 -29.49 -11.32
CA GLY A 106 -2.83 -29.70 -12.62
C GLY A 106 -3.73 -29.49 -13.84
N SER A 107 -4.96 -29.02 -13.64
CA SER A 107 -5.97 -28.79 -14.68
C SER A 107 -6.70 -27.48 -14.45
N THR A 108 -7.74 -27.19 -15.21
CA THR A 108 -8.55 -26.00 -14.96
C THR A 108 -9.32 -26.11 -13.64
N GLN A 109 -9.34 -25.02 -12.87
CA GLN A 109 -10.20 -24.92 -11.69
C GLN A 109 -10.57 -23.46 -11.37
N THR A 110 -11.68 -23.29 -10.66
CA THR A 110 -12.15 -22.00 -10.17
C THR A 110 -11.68 -21.79 -8.75
N ILE A 111 -11.02 -20.67 -8.50
CA ILE A 111 -10.64 -20.20 -7.18
C ILE A 111 -11.63 -19.11 -6.77
N SER A 112 -12.44 -19.39 -5.75
CA SER A 112 -13.49 -18.51 -5.25
C SER A 112 -13.26 -18.12 -3.80
N GLY A 113 -14.12 -17.27 -3.25
CA GLY A 113 -14.08 -16.85 -1.84
C GLY A 113 -13.66 -15.39 -1.65
N LEU A 114 -13.39 -14.67 -2.74
CA LEU A 114 -13.24 -13.21 -2.68
C LEU A 114 -14.63 -12.55 -2.64
N ASN A 115 -14.70 -11.35 -2.05
CA ASN A 115 -15.91 -10.52 -2.08
C ASN A 115 -15.85 -9.43 -3.16
N HIS A 116 -14.94 -9.56 -4.12
CA HIS A 116 -14.77 -8.66 -5.27
C HIS A 116 -14.24 -9.41 -6.48
N LYS A 117 -14.38 -8.79 -7.66
CA LYS A 117 -13.64 -9.16 -8.85
C LYS A 117 -12.25 -8.53 -8.77
N PRO A 118 -11.16 -9.32 -8.81
CA PRO A 118 -9.82 -8.75 -8.77
C PRO A 118 -9.44 -8.08 -10.09
N ASP A 119 -8.66 -7.00 -10.02
CA ASP A 119 -7.97 -6.38 -11.15
C ASP A 119 -6.50 -6.76 -11.20
N LEU A 120 -5.93 -7.14 -10.04
CA LEU A 120 -4.59 -7.67 -9.90
C LEU A 120 -4.65 -8.96 -9.10
N VAL A 121 -3.99 -10.02 -9.60
CA VAL A 121 -3.79 -11.29 -8.90
C VAL A 121 -2.30 -11.59 -8.86
N TRP A 122 -1.75 -11.72 -7.66
CA TRP A 122 -0.38 -12.15 -7.42
C TRP A 122 -0.38 -13.53 -6.77
N LEU A 123 0.20 -14.50 -7.47
CA LEU A 123 0.18 -15.92 -7.13
C LEU A 123 1.56 -16.39 -6.70
N LYS A 124 1.62 -17.15 -5.61
CA LYS A 124 2.85 -17.77 -5.12
C LYS A 124 2.61 -19.20 -4.65
N SER A 125 3.47 -20.12 -5.05
CA SER A 125 3.50 -21.47 -4.48
C SER A 125 4.01 -21.43 -3.03
N ARG A 126 3.33 -22.12 -2.13
CA ARG A 126 3.71 -22.28 -0.72
C ARG A 126 4.50 -23.56 -0.48
N THR A 127 4.39 -24.51 -1.39
CA THR A 127 5.09 -25.82 -1.33
C THR A 127 5.77 -26.09 -2.65
N ALA A 128 6.96 -26.68 -2.59
CA ALA A 128 7.68 -27.17 -3.76
C ALA A 128 6.99 -28.43 -4.31
N GLY A 129 5.94 -28.27 -5.10
CA GLY A 129 5.30 -29.39 -5.78
C GLY A 129 6.25 -30.04 -6.80
N GLY A 130 6.55 -31.33 -6.65
CA GLY A 130 7.41 -32.06 -7.58
C GLY A 130 8.89 -31.68 -7.54
N GLY A 131 9.38 -31.10 -6.43
CA GLY A 131 10.81 -30.82 -6.22
C GLY A 131 11.35 -29.58 -6.95
N SER A 132 10.52 -28.79 -7.63
CA SER A 132 10.95 -27.59 -8.35
C SER A 132 10.43 -26.31 -7.70
N ILE A 133 11.28 -25.29 -7.65
CA ILE A 133 10.89 -23.93 -7.27
C ILE A 133 9.92 -23.41 -8.35
N ARG A 134 8.81 -22.82 -7.91
CA ARG A 134 7.79 -22.22 -8.79
C ARG A 134 7.96 -20.73 -8.83
N ASN A 135 7.91 -20.15 -10.02
CA ASN A 135 7.90 -18.71 -10.17
C ASN A 135 6.61 -18.12 -9.60
N ASN A 136 6.73 -16.95 -9.00
CA ASN A 136 5.58 -16.13 -8.66
C ASN A 136 4.97 -15.60 -9.96
N VAL A 137 3.66 -15.41 -10.00
CA VAL A 137 2.98 -14.91 -11.20
C VAL A 137 2.10 -13.72 -10.83
N ILE A 138 2.21 -12.65 -11.62
CA ILE A 138 1.29 -11.52 -11.60
C ILE A 138 0.51 -11.47 -12.90
N VAL A 139 -0.81 -11.34 -12.77
CA VAL A 139 -1.71 -10.99 -13.87
C VAL A 139 -2.57 -9.81 -13.47
N ASP A 140 -2.97 -8.99 -14.45
CA ASP A 140 -3.83 -7.83 -14.21
C ASP A 140 -4.83 -7.60 -15.36
N SER A 141 -5.87 -6.81 -15.06
CA SER A 141 -6.94 -6.49 -16.00
C SER A 141 -6.50 -5.54 -17.12
N VAL A 142 -5.49 -4.69 -16.91
CA VAL A 142 -5.04 -3.65 -17.85
C VAL A 142 -4.19 -4.21 -19.00
N ARG A 143 -3.27 -5.14 -18.70
CA ARG A 143 -2.52 -5.85 -19.75
C ARG A 143 -3.39 -6.83 -20.51
N GLY A 144 -4.51 -7.22 -19.91
CA GLY A 144 -5.52 -8.06 -20.52
C GLY A 144 -5.04 -9.47 -20.81
N LYS A 145 -5.83 -10.18 -21.63
CA LYS A 145 -5.63 -11.59 -21.98
C LYS A 145 -5.64 -11.79 -23.50
N ASN A 146 -5.14 -12.94 -23.93
CA ASN A 146 -5.38 -13.51 -25.25
C ASN A 146 -6.47 -14.60 -25.16
N ASP A 147 -6.65 -15.39 -26.22
CA ASP A 147 -7.65 -16.47 -26.27
C ASP A 147 -7.47 -17.55 -25.20
N TYR A 148 -6.29 -17.67 -24.63
CA TYR A 148 -5.93 -18.72 -23.68
C TYR A 148 -5.90 -18.26 -22.22
N GLY A 149 -5.68 -16.97 -21.95
CA GLY A 149 -5.63 -16.44 -20.60
C GLY A 149 -4.85 -15.13 -20.47
N TYR A 150 -4.76 -14.66 -19.25
CA TYR A 150 -4.06 -13.42 -18.91
C TYR A 150 -2.56 -13.56 -19.13
N ARG A 151 -1.93 -12.47 -19.57
CA ARG A 151 -0.48 -12.38 -19.76
C ARG A 151 0.23 -12.42 -18.42
N ASN A 152 1.26 -13.30 -18.30
CA ASN A 152 2.01 -13.45 -17.08
C ASN A 152 3.16 -12.44 -16.98
N LEU A 153 3.42 -11.99 -15.76
CA LEU A 153 4.70 -11.43 -15.33
C LEU A 153 5.22 -12.22 -14.14
N TYR A 154 6.52 -12.29 -14.00
CA TYR A 154 7.20 -13.05 -12.95
C TYR A 154 7.93 -12.09 -12.02
N PRO A 155 7.35 -11.72 -10.84
CA PRO A 155 7.93 -10.73 -9.95
C PRO A 155 9.23 -11.18 -9.25
N ASN A 156 9.60 -12.43 -9.41
CA ASN A 156 10.90 -12.98 -8.95
C ASN A 156 11.93 -13.11 -10.08
N LEU A 157 11.61 -12.68 -11.30
CA LEU A 157 12.49 -12.73 -12.47
C LEU A 157 12.53 -11.37 -13.17
N SER A 158 13.56 -11.16 -13.99
CA SER A 158 13.67 -10.00 -14.86
C SER A 158 12.99 -10.15 -16.22
N ASP A 159 12.33 -11.27 -16.48
CA ASP A 159 11.72 -11.59 -17.76
C ASP A 159 10.70 -10.55 -18.22
N GLN A 160 10.60 -10.40 -19.53
CA GLN A 160 9.54 -9.65 -20.16
C GLN A 160 8.17 -10.31 -19.99
N GLN A 161 7.11 -9.62 -20.40
CA GLN A 161 5.77 -10.17 -20.40
C GLN A 161 5.69 -11.47 -21.22
N TYR A 162 5.11 -12.50 -20.61
CA TYR A 162 4.89 -13.78 -21.25
C TYR A 162 3.47 -13.89 -21.79
N ASN A 163 3.35 -14.09 -23.11
CA ASN A 163 2.09 -14.36 -23.78
C ASN A 163 1.78 -15.87 -23.73
N VAL A 164 0.65 -16.21 -23.14
CA VAL A 164 0.23 -17.60 -22.92
C VAL A 164 -0.06 -18.30 -24.25
N PRO A 165 0.63 -19.41 -24.59
CA PRO A 165 0.46 -20.06 -25.90
C PRO A 165 -0.74 -21.01 -25.97
N ASN A 166 -1.25 -21.50 -24.85
CA ASN A 166 -2.38 -22.42 -24.74
C ASN A 166 -2.95 -22.45 -23.32
N VAL A 167 -4.13 -23.05 -23.12
CA VAL A 167 -4.80 -23.13 -21.81
C VAL A 167 -3.97 -23.87 -20.76
N SER A 168 -3.25 -24.93 -21.15
CA SER A 168 -2.40 -25.68 -20.20
C SER A 168 -1.21 -24.86 -19.69
N ALA A 169 -0.76 -23.85 -20.44
CA ALA A 169 0.27 -22.92 -20.02
C ALA A 169 -0.31 -21.68 -19.32
N SER A 170 -1.63 -21.54 -19.22
CA SER A 170 -2.29 -20.40 -18.62
C SER A 170 -2.23 -20.46 -17.10
N SER A 171 -1.84 -19.34 -16.49
CA SER A 171 -1.91 -19.15 -15.04
C SER A 171 -3.31 -18.74 -14.61
N VAL A 172 -3.85 -17.68 -15.21
CA VAL A 172 -5.21 -17.19 -14.95
C VAL A 172 -5.94 -17.08 -16.29
N THR A 173 -7.10 -17.70 -16.39
CA THR A 173 -7.92 -17.72 -17.61
C THR A 173 -9.06 -16.72 -17.58
N SER A 174 -9.56 -16.42 -16.37
CA SER A 174 -10.68 -15.49 -16.16
C SER A 174 -10.58 -14.80 -14.81
N LEU A 175 -11.01 -13.52 -14.75
CA LEU A 175 -11.24 -12.78 -13.51
C LEU A 175 -12.74 -12.71 -13.27
N ASN A 176 -13.20 -13.28 -12.16
CA ASN A 176 -14.61 -13.49 -11.85
C ASN A 176 -15.08 -12.58 -10.71
N SER A 177 -16.38 -12.40 -10.54
CA SER A 177 -16.97 -11.52 -9.52
C SER A 177 -16.59 -11.87 -8.07
N LYS A 178 -16.12 -13.08 -7.82
CA LYS A 178 -15.75 -13.59 -6.49
C LYS A 178 -14.44 -14.38 -6.50
N GLY A 179 -13.57 -14.14 -7.48
CA GLY A 179 -12.32 -14.86 -7.63
C GLY A 179 -11.78 -14.88 -9.05
N PHE A 180 -11.21 -16.00 -9.44
CA PHE A 180 -10.60 -16.17 -10.77
C PHE A 180 -10.55 -17.66 -11.16
N ASP A 181 -10.45 -17.92 -12.45
CA ASP A 181 -10.19 -19.26 -12.96
C ASP A 181 -8.73 -19.42 -13.34
N ILE A 182 -8.17 -20.59 -13.09
CA ILE A 182 -6.78 -20.93 -13.46
C ILE A 182 -6.74 -22.08 -14.45
N GLY A 183 -5.68 -22.07 -15.27
CA GLY A 183 -5.35 -23.14 -16.19
C GLY A 183 -4.38 -24.16 -15.60
N GLY A 184 -3.72 -24.92 -16.47
CA GLY A 184 -2.81 -26.00 -16.08
C GLY A 184 -1.35 -25.56 -15.78
N ASN A 185 -1.04 -24.25 -15.72
CA ASN A 185 0.33 -23.77 -15.53
C ASN A 185 0.92 -24.26 -14.21
N ALA A 186 2.07 -24.92 -14.29
CA ALA A 186 2.72 -25.50 -13.11
C ALA A 186 3.16 -24.47 -12.07
N ASN A 187 3.41 -23.21 -12.44
CA ASN A 187 3.75 -22.16 -11.46
C ASN A 187 2.56 -21.80 -10.55
N THR A 188 1.33 -21.99 -11.02
CA THR A 188 0.12 -21.58 -10.30
C THR A 188 -0.84 -22.73 -9.99
N ASN A 189 -0.68 -23.92 -10.63
CA ASN A 189 -1.65 -25.00 -10.48
C ASN A 189 -1.05 -26.41 -10.63
N HIS A 190 0.18 -26.60 -10.15
CA HIS A 190 0.75 -27.96 -10.12
C HIS A 190 -0.05 -28.84 -9.17
N ASN A 191 -0.33 -30.07 -9.60
CA ASN A 191 -1.09 -31.04 -8.81
C ASN A 191 -0.46 -31.24 -7.42
N THR A 192 -1.30 -31.19 -6.39
CA THR A 192 -0.97 -31.31 -4.96
C THR A 192 -0.15 -30.18 -4.33
N ALA A 193 0.40 -29.24 -5.10
CA ALA A 193 1.07 -28.07 -4.54
C ALA A 193 0.05 -27.09 -3.94
N THR A 194 0.42 -26.41 -2.86
CA THR A 194 -0.44 -25.40 -2.25
C THR A 194 0.02 -23.99 -2.64
N TYR A 195 -0.94 -23.10 -2.79
CA TYR A 195 -0.74 -21.75 -3.29
C TYR A 195 -1.39 -20.71 -2.38
N VAL A 196 -0.89 -19.50 -2.45
CA VAL A 196 -1.55 -18.30 -1.97
C VAL A 196 -1.75 -17.35 -3.17
N ALA A 197 -2.89 -16.67 -3.17
CA ALA A 197 -3.19 -15.59 -4.09
C ALA A 197 -3.52 -14.33 -3.28
N TRP A 198 -2.82 -13.25 -3.56
CA TRP A 198 -3.15 -11.90 -3.12
C TRP A 198 -3.86 -11.19 -4.27
N CYS A 199 -5.00 -10.61 -3.97
CA CYS A 199 -5.92 -10.08 -4.96
C CYS A 199 -6.34 -8.67 -4.60
N TRP A 200 -6.21 -7.73 -5.56
CA TRP A 200 -6.61 -6.34 -5.39
C TRP A 200 -7.63 -5.95 -6.44
N LYS A 201 -8.62 -5.18 -6.01
CA LYS A 201 -9.54 -4.49 -6.89
C LYS A 201 -9.01 -3.08 -7.14
N ALA A 202 -9.00 -2.67 -8.42
CA ALA A 202 -8.75 -1.29 -8.84
C ALA A 202 -10.06 -0.69 -9.41
N GLY A 203 -10.04 -0.14 -10.62
CA GLY A 203 -11.20 0.49 -11.26
C GLY A 203 -12.04 -0.42 -12.13
N GLY A 204 -11.75 -1.72 -12.19
CA GLY A 204 -12.44 -2.68 -13.06
C GLY A 204 -11.84 -2.79 -14.45
N ASP A 205 -12.57 -3.52 -15.33
CA ASP A 205 -12.10 -3.91 -16.68
C ASP A 205 -13.19 -3.77 -17.76
N LYS A 206 -14.09 -2.81 -17.61
CA LYS A 206 -15.20 -2.60 -18.55
C LYS A 206 -14.76 -2.01 -19.88
N ASN A 207 -13.62 -1.31 -19.89
CA ASN A 207 -13.03 -0.68 -21.07
C ASN A 207 -11.49 -0.61 -20.91
N THR A 208 -10.81 0.02 -21.86
CA THR A 208 -9.36 0.26 -21.82
C THR A 208 -8.96 1.16 -20.64
N PHE A 209 -9.80 2.13 -20.29
CA PHE A 209 -9.61 3.03 -19.15
C PHE A 209 -10.78 2.87 -18.20
N ASN A 210 -10.50 2.61 -16.94
CA ASN A 210 -11.53 2.35 -15.93
C ASN A 210 -11.21 3.13 -14.66
N VAL A 211 -12.22 3.80 -14.10
CA VAL A 211 -12.14 4.48 -12.81
C VAL A 211 -13.38 4.11 -12.00
N ASP A 212 -13.20 3.56 -10.81
CA ASP A 212 -14.26 3.19 -9.87
C ASP A 212 -15.40 2.38 -10.51
N ASP A 213 -15.05 1.33 -11.27
CA ASP A 213 -15.96 0.46 -12.01
C ASP A 213 -16.71 1.14 -13.19
N VAL A 214 -16.29 2.32 -13.61
CA VAL A 214 -16.80 2.99 -14.83
C VAL A 214 -15.77 2.87 -15.94
N GLY A 215 -16.18 2.34 -17.10
CA GLY A 215 -15.31 2.20 -18.27
C GLY A 215 -15.38 3.42 -19.19
N TYR A 216 -14.23 3.87 -19.67
CA TYR A 216 -14.08 5.05 -20.53
C TYR A 216 -13.36 4.67 -21.83
N ALA A 217 -13.73 5.35 -22.92
CA ALA A 217 -13.16 5.08 -24.25
C ALA A 217 -11.74 5.71 -24.44
N SER A 218 -11.36 6.67 -23.61
CA SER A 218 -10.05 7.33 -23.70
C SER A 218 -9.55 7.77 -22.33
N ALA A 219 -8.24 7.99 -22.20
CA ALA A 219 -7.64 8.57 -21.00
C ALA A 219 -8.23 9.94 -20.66
N ALA A 220 -8.51 10.77 -21.68
CA ALA A 220 -9.11 12.08 -21.50
C ALA A 220 -10.54 11.99 -20.91
N ALA A 221 -11.34 11.06 -21.41
CA ALA A 221 -12.68 10.83 -20.88
C ALA A 221 -12.66 10.32 -19.42
N ALA A 222 -11.61 9.59 -19.05
CA ALA A 222 -11.37 9.10 -17.68
C ALA A 222 -10.72 10.14 -16.75
N GLY A 223 -10.40 11.36 -17.24
CA GLY A 223 -9.69 12.38 -16.46
C GLY A 223 -8.21 12.10 -16.21
N LEU A 224 -7.62 11.18 -16.96
CA LEU A 224 -6.22 10.71 -16.79
C LEU A 224 -5.30 11.36 -17.83
N THR A 225 -5.24 12.70 -17.84
CA THR A 225 -4.46 13.50 -18.81
C THR A 225 -3.29 14.27 -18.19
N ALA A 226 -3.08 14.16 -16.89
CA ALA A 226 -1.93 14.77 -16.23
C ALA A 226 -0.63 14.10 -16.72
N GLY A 227 0.47 14.88 -16.69
CA GLY A 227 1.77 14.37 -17.10
C GLY A 227 2.06 14.47 -18.60
N THR A 228 3.21 13.95 -18.98
CA THR A 228 3.77 14.09 -20.34
C THR A 228 3.67 12.79 -21.16
N LEU A 229 3.60 11.64 -20.51
CA LEU A 229 3.46 10.34 -21.18
C LEU A 229 2.01 10.03 -21.54
N THR A 230 1.86 9.41 -22.71
CA THR A 230 0.56 8.86 -23.14
C THR A 230 0.37 7.50 -22.47
N ILE A 231 -0.69 7.36 -21.67
CA ILE A 231 -1.10 6.06 -21.13
C ILE A 231 -1.95 5.29 -22.16
N SER A 232 -1.75 3.98 -22.20
CA SER A 232 -2.42 3.07 -23.14
C SER A 232 -3.45 2.16 -22.47
N GLY A 233 -3.63 2.26 -21.19
CA GLY A 233 -4.64 1.55 -20.40
C GLY A 233 -4.54 1.91 -18.93
N ALA A 234 -5.68 1.85 -18.24
CA ALA A 234 -5.75 2.15 -16.81
C ALA A 234 -6.90 1.44 -16.10
N SER A 235 -6.67 1.08 -14.84
CA SER A 235 -7.71 0.66 -13.90
C SER A 235 -7.41 1.34 -12.57
N VAL A 236 -8.27 2.28 -12.16
CA VAL A 236 -8.03 3.18 -11.02
C VAL A 236 -9.16 3.04 -10.01
N GLY A 237 -8.82 2.67 -8.79
CA GLY A 237 -9.72 2.64 -7.65
C GLY A 237 -9.42 3.77 -6.68
N THR A 238 -10.19 4.85 -6.73
CA THR A 238 -9.93 6.06 -5.96
C THR A 238 -10.18 5.86 -4.46
N LYS A 239 -11.16 5.02 -4.09
CA LYS A 239 -11.53 4.74 -2.69
C LYS A 239 -10.52 3.86 -1.98
N GLN A 240 -10.05 2.82 -2.65
CA GLN A 240 -9.10 1.85 -2.12
C GLN A 240 -7.65 2.24 -2.37
N GLY A 241 -7.39 3.37 -3.04
CA GLY A 241 -6.05 3.89 -3.21
C GLY A 241 -5.12 2.95 -3.98
N PHE A 242 -5.64 2.30 -5.04
CA PHE A 242 -4.86 1.40 -5.88
C PHE A 242 -5.14 1.64 -7.36
N SER A 243 -4.08 1.78 -8.16
CA SER A 243 -4.19 1.92 -9.61
C SER A 243 -3.20 1.06 -10.37
N ILE A 244 -3.59 0.71 -11.59
CA ILE A 244 -2.79 -0.02 -12.59
C ILE A 244 -2.73 0.86 -13.83
N ILE A 245 -1.54 1.28 -14.23
CA ILE A 245 -1.32 2.19 -15.35
C ILE A 245 -0.38 1.55 -16.35
N LYS A 246 -0.80 1.48 -17.61
CA LYS A 246 0.04 1.07 -18.74
C LYS A 246 0.40 2.27 -19.55
N TYR A 247 1.69 2.47 -19.83
CA TYR A 247 2.17 3.60 -20.64
C TYR A 247 3.25 3.20 -21.65
N ALA A 248 3.40 4.01 -22.68
CA ALA A 248 4.51 3.94 -23.61
C ALA A 248 5.64 4.86 -23.12
N GLY A 249 6.87 4.35 -23.11
CA GLY A 249 8.02 5.14 -22.73
C GLY A 249 8.41 6.16 -23.79
N SER A 250 9.13 7.18 -23.35
CA SER A 250 9.77 8.21 -24.19
C SER A 250 11.28 8.20 -23.93
N ALA A 251 12.03 8.98 -24.67
CA ALA A 251 13.47 9.18 -24.42
C ALA A 251 13.73 10.47 -23.63
N SER A 252 12.73 11.03 -22.95
CA SER A 252 12.83 12.29 -22.19
C SER A 252 12.34 12.09 -20.78
N ASP A 253 12.86 12.87 -19.83
CA ASP A 253 12.31 12.96 -18.49
C ASP A 253 10.82 13.24 -18.56
N SER A 254 10.04 12.40 -17.91
CA SER A 254 8.61 12.37 -18.15
C SER A 254 7.82 12.06 -16.88
N THR A 255 6.53 12.34 -16.96
CA THR A 255 5.58 12.02 -15.90
C THR A 255 4.38 11.28 -16.48
N PHE A 256 3.78 10.38 -15.71
CA PHE A 256 2.55 9.68 -16.09
C PHE A 256 1.47 9.85 -15.02
N PRO A 257 0.18 9.95 -15.42
CA PRO A 257 -0.92 10.09 -14.48
C PRO A 257 -1.17 8.75 -13.76
N HIS A 258 -1.51 8.81 -12.49
CA HIS A 258 -1.87 7.60 -11.73
C HIS A 258 -3.35 7.54 -11.32
N GLY A 259 -4.07 8.66 -11.39
CA GLY A 259 -5.50 8.75 -11.10
C GLY A 259 -5.91 8.56 -9.64
N LEU A 260 -4.96 8.38 -8.72
CA LEU A 260 -5.23 8.30 -7.28
C LEU A 260 -5.58 9.67 -6.72
N THR A 261 -6.19 9.71 -5.52
CA THR A 261 -6.63 10.95 -4.85
C THR A 261 -5.52 11.70 -4.12
N GLN A 262 -4.37 11.06 -3.95
CA GLN A 262 -3.15 11.63 -3.34
C GLN A 262 -1.91 11.00 -3.97
N ALA A 263 -0.72 11.50 -3.62
CA ALA A 263 0.53 10.93 -4.05
C ALA A 263 0.63 9.45 -3.63
N PRO A 264 1.13 8.55 -4.49
CA PRO A 264 1.35 7.17 -4.12
C PRO A 264 2.48 7.04 -3.09
N ASP A 265 2.28 6.22 -2.07
CA ASP A 265 3.29 5.87 -1.08
C ASP A 265 4.20 4.74 -1.53
N PHE A 266 3.69 3.89 -2.42
CA PHE A 266 4.39 2.73 -2.94
C PHE A 266 3.99 2.46 -4.37
N TYR A 267 4.96 2.23 -5.24
CA TYR A 267 4.66 1.75 -6.59
C TYR A 267 5.76 0.88 -7.18
N ILE A 268 5.37 0.04 -8.12
CA ILE A 268 6.23 -0.91 -8.81
C ILE A 268 6.09 -0.65 -10.31
N ILE A 269 7.22 -0.52 -11.02
CA ILE A 269 7.26 -0.38 -12.48
C ILE A 269 7.96 -1.59 -13.10
N LYS A 270 7.41 -2.09 -14.22
CA LYS A 270 8.01 -3.18 -15.01
C LYS A 270 7.94 -2.88 -16.50
N CYS A 271 9.09 -3.02 -17.17
CA CYS A 271 9.17 -3.07 -18.63
C CYS A 271 8.53 -4.38 -19.14
N LEU A 272 7.66 -4.25 -20.17
CA LEU A 272 6.89 -5.38 -20.71
C LEU A 272 7.56 -6.06 -21.92
N ASP A 273 8.41 -5.35 -22.63
CA ASP A 273 8.86 -5.75 -23.97
C ASP A 273 10.28 -6.31 -24.01
N VAL A 274 11.03 -6.16 -22.93
CA VAL A 274 12.43 -6.59 -22.84
C VAL A 274 12.65 -7.46 -21.62
N GLY A 275 13.31 -8.59 -21.83
CA GLY A 275 13.89 -9.40 -20.75
C GLY A 275 15.10 -8.72 -20.12
N ALA A 276 15.53 -9.19 -18.97
CA ALA A 276 16.64 -8.67 -18.18
C ALA A 276 16.39 -7.30 -17.49
N GLU A 277 15.24 -6.67 -17.70
CA GLU A 277 14.90 -5.45 -16.97
C GLU A 277 14.29 -5.79 -15.60
N GLN A 278 14.83 -5.12 -14.58
CA GLN A 278 14.43 -5.35 -13.19
C GLN A 278 13.07 -4.68 -12.91
N TRP A 279 12.41 -5.13 -11.86
CA TRP A 279 11.23 -4.49 -11.28
C TRP A 279 11.65 -3.35 -10.37
N ARG A 280 11.33 -2.12 -10.72
CA ARG A 280 11.71 -0.95 -9.93
C ARG A 280 10.62 -0.57 -8.96
N VAL A 281 11.01 -0.35 -7.71
CA VAL A 281 10.10 -0.10 -6.60
C VAL A 281 10.43 1.25 -5.97
N TYR A 282 9.43 2.11 -5.92
CA TYR A 282 9.43 3.35 -5.15
C TYR A 282 8.74 3.12 -3.80
N HIS A 283 9.24 3.79 -2.77
CA HIS A 283 8.61 3.84 -1.45
C HIS A 283 8.79 5.24 -0.84
N SER A 284 7.69 5.87 -0.38
CA SER A 284 7.69 7.24 0.14
C SER A 284 8.64 7.47 1.32
N SER A 285 8.89 6.44 2.16
CA SER A 285 9.85 6.55 3.26
C SER A 285 11.32 6.58 2.81
N LEU A 286 11.61 6.22 1.57
CA LEU A 286 12.97 6.30 0.99
C LEU A 286 13.15 7.56 0.15
N GLY A 287 12.06 8.08 -0.42
CA GLY A 287 12.09 9.17 -1.37
C GLY A 287 12.46 8.75 -2.79
N ALA A 288 12.36 9.71 -3.72
CA ALA A 288 12.58 9.50 -5.15
C ALA A 288 14.06 9.34 -5.54
N ASP A 289 14.98 9.72 -4.67
CA ASP A 289 16.43 9.53 -4.86
C ASP A 289 16.81 8.05 -4.79
N TYR A 290 15.99 7.22 -4.16
CA TYR A 290 16.26 5.80 -3.97
C TYR A 290 15.24 4.90 -4.67
N ALA A 291 15.74 3.76 -5.16
CA ALA A 291 14.88 2.67 -5.63
C ALA A 291 15.25 1.34 -4.97
N LEU A 292 14.22 0.50 -4.80
CA LEU A 292 14.42 -0.92 -4.52
C LEU A 292 14.17 -1.74 -5.77
N THR A 293 14.62 -2.99 -5.74
CA THR A 293 14.41 -3.95 -6.81
C THR A 293 13.64 -5.15 -6.26
N LEU A 294 12.44 -5.42 -6.80
CA LEU A 294 11.55 -6.46 -6.28
C LEU A 294 12.12 -7.87 -6.47
N ASN A 295 12.78 -8.14 -7.57
CA ASN A 295 13.25 -9.47 -7.97
C ASN A 295 14.72 -9.75 -7.62
N THR A 296 15.33 -8.96 -6.74
CA THR A 296 16.69 -9.16 -6.25
C THR A 296 16.78 -8.95 -4.75
N THR A 297 17.88 -9.37 -4.17
CA THR A 297 18.23 -9.17 -2.76
C THR A 297 19.05 -7.89 -2.51
N ALA A 298 19.20 -7.03 -3.53
CA ALA A 298 19.98 -5.80 -3.45
C ALA A 298 19.38 -4.80 -2.44
N GLU A 299 20.21 -4.10 -1.70
CA GLU A 299 19.84 -2.94 -0.89
C GLU A 299 19.24 -1.81 -1.74
N LYS A 300 18.78 -0.72 -1.11
CA LYS A 300 18.34 0.47 -1.83
C LYS A 300 19.46 1.03 -2.70
N SER A 301 19.11 1.49 -3.88
CA SER A 301 20.04 2.09 -4.84
C SER A 301 19.75 3.58 -4.96
N ASP A 302 20.74 4.41 -4.64
CA ASP A 302 20.73 5.84 -4.89
C ASP A 302 20.97 6.08 -6.38
N SER A 303 19.99 6.61 -7.09
CA SER A 303 20.11 6.87 -8.53
C SER A 303 18.94 7.65 -9.10
N ASN A 304 19.20 8.73 -9.78
CA ASN A 304 18.21 9.50 -10.56
C ASN A 304 17.63 8.72 -11.76
N LEU A 305 18.25 7.62 -12.17
CA LEU A 305 17.86 6.83 -13.36
C LEU A 305 16.48 6.19 -13.29
N TYR A 306 15.81 6.23 -12.14
CA TYR A 306 14.50 5.58 -11.98
C TYR A 306 13.36 6.58 -11.93
N PHE A 307 13.36 7.44 -10.91
CA PHE A 307 12.26 8.35 -10.61
C PHE A 307 12.63 9.81 -10.83
N ASN A 308 13.81 10.06 -11.43
CA ASN A 308 14.33 11.39 -11.77
C ASN A 308 14.45 12.30 -10.53
N ASP A 309 14.84 11.74 -9.37
CA ASP A 309 14.94 12.42 -8.08
C ASP A 309 13.73 13.34 -7.80
N THR A 310 12.55 12.91 -8.28
CA THR A 310 11.34 13.74 -8.24
C THR A 310 10.19 12.97 -7.60
N GLU A 311 9.77 13.44 -6.42
CA GLU A 311 8.66 12.88 -5.67
C GLU A 311 7.37 12.85 -6.50
N PRO A 312 6.56 11.79 -6.37
CA PRO A 312 5.24 11.79 -6.98
C PRO A 312 4.35 12.86 -6.35
N THR A 313 3.51 13.46 -7.19
CA THR A 313 2.50 14.41 -6.75
C THR A 313 1.15 13.71 -6.53
N SER A 314 0.10 14.46 -6.20
CA SER A 314 -1.27 13.91 -6.14
C SER A 314 -1.83 13.50 -7.52
N THR A 315 -1.13 13.78 -8.62
CA THR A 315 -1.65 13.53 -9.98
C THR A 315 -0.71 12.74 -10.87
N VAL A 316 0.61 12.83 -10.67
CA VAL A 316 1.60 12.21 -11.54
C VAL A 316 2.75 11.57 -10.74
N ALA A 317 3.35 10.54 -11.34
CA ALA A 317 4.64 9.98 -10.94
C ALA A 317 5.69 10.27 -12.03
N SER A 318 6.95 10.47 -11.63
CA SER A 318 8.07 10.83 -12.50
C SER A 318 8.88 9.61 -12.90
N VAL A 319 9.45 9.64 -14.11
CA VAL A 319 10.36 8.62 -14.63
C VAL A 319 11.49 9.28 -15.45
N TYR A 320 12.71 8.77 -15.27
CA TYR A 320 13.92 9.28 -15.90
C TYR A 320 14.00 8.92 -17.40
N ALA A 321 14.64 9.77 -18.18
CA ALA A 321 14.83 9.62 -19.62
C ALA A 321 15.68 8.40 -20.01
N GLY A 322 15.21 7.65 -21.01
CA GLY A 322 16.05 6.69 -21.75
C GLY A 322 16.52 5.46 -20.97
N TYR A 323 16.03 5.22 -19.76
CA TYR A 323 16.35 4.01 -18.99
C TYR A 323 15.35 2.89 -19.27
N ASP A 324 15.84 1.74 -19.76
CA ASP A 324 14.99 0.59 -20.18
C ASP A 324 14.11 0.05 -19.07
N GLY A 325 14.50 0.19 -17.79
CA GLY A 325 13.72 -0.26 -16.64
C GLY A 325 12.44 0.52 -16.37
N VAL A 326 12.35 1.80 -16.75
CA VAL A 326 11.21 2.68 -16.43
C VAL A 326 10.70 3.53 -17.57
N ASN A 327 11.55 4.01 -18.51
CA ASN A 327 11.12 4.97 -19.55
C ASN A 327 12.09 5.03 -20.74
N ASN A 328 12.01 4.10 -21.66
CA ASN A 328 12.76 4.17 -22.92
C ASN A 328 11.81 4.17 -24.12
N SER A 329 12.18 4.90 -25.17
CA SER A 329 11.41 4.99 -26.41
C SER A 329 11.20 3.61 -27.06
N GLY A 330 9.98 3.36 -27.53
CA GLY A 330 9.62 2.10 -28.17
C GLY A 330 9.39 0.95 -27.20
N ARG A 331 9.33 1.19 -25.89
CA ARG A 331 9.00 0.23 -24.84
C ARG A 331 7.66 0.53 -24.20
N ASN A 332 6.98 -0.52 -23.73
CA ASN A 332 5.78 -0.42 -22.93
C ASN A 332 6.06 -0.82 -21.48
N TYR A 333 5.37 -0.17 -20.57
CA TYR A 333 5.52 -0.35 -19.13
C TYR A 333 4.18 -0.56 -18.46
N ILE A 334 4.22 -1.25 -17.32
CA ILE A 334 3.11 -1.33 -16.37
C ILE A 334 3.58 -0.78 -15.03
N ALA A 335 2.74 0.05 -14.41
CA ALA A 335 2.93 0.53 -13.05
C ALA A 335 1.74 0.11 -12.19
N TYR A 336 2.04 -0.38 -11.00
CA TYR A 336 1.08 -0.68 -9.93
C TYR A 336 1.36 0.30 -8.80
N LEU A 337 0.39 1.13 -8.43
CA LEU A 337 0.58 2.23 -7.48
C LEU A 337 -0.44 2.16 -6.36
N TRP A 338 0.03 2.40 -5.14
CA TRP A 338 -0.79 2.41 -3.93
C TRP A 338 -0.50 3.64 -3.08
N HIS A 339 -1.48 4.11 -2.32
CA HIS A 339 -1.31 5.05 -1.23
C HIS A 339 -1.96 4.53 0.05
N ASP A 340 -1.63 5.11 1.20
CA ASP A 340 -2.24 4.82 2.48
C ASP A 340 -3.76 5.00 2.43
N VAL A 341 -4.49 4.01 2.96
CA VAL A 341 -5.94 4.07 3.11
C VAL A 341 -6.32 3.51 4.48
N PRO A 342 -6.89 4.34 5.37
CA PRO A 342 -7.28 3.92 6.70
C PRO A 342 -8.20 2.69 6.67
N GLY A 343 -7.84 1.68 7.47
CA GLY A 343 -8.57 0.42 7.55
C GLY A 343 -8.30 -0.60 6.44
N LEU A 344 -7.48 -0.26 5.44
CA LEU A 344 -7.21 -1.14 4.29
C LEU A 344 -5.72 -1.43 4.09
N GLN A 345 -4.90 -0.39 3.97
CA GLN A 345 -3.47 -0.51 3.66
C GLN A 345 -2.65 0.61 4.27
N LYS A 346 -1.41 0.29 4.62
CA LYS A 346 -0.46 1.20 5.25
C LYS A 346 0.95 0.91 4.72
N PHE A 347 1.65 1.98 4.34
CA PHE A 347 3.04 1.95 3.88
C PHE A 347 3.90 2.73 4.88
N GLY A 348 5.13 2.30 5.11
CA GLY A 348 6.01 2.98 6.06
C GLY A 348 7.31 2.23 6.26
N SER A 349 8.15 2.76 7.13
CA SER A 349 9.42 2.17 7.54
C SER A 349 9.49 2.03 9.06
N TYR A 350 10.35 1.14 9.51
CA TYR A 350 10.69 0.99 10.91
C TYR A 350 12.15 0.57 11.04
N GLU A 351 12.74 0.81 12.19
CA GLU A 351 14.08 0.31 12.51
C GLU A 351 13.98 -0.95 13.35
N GLY A 352 14.78 -1.96 12.99
CA GLY A 352 14.96 -3.16 13.78
C GLY A 352 15.66 -2.84 15.12
N ASN A 353 15.33 -3.56 16.18
CA ASN A 353 15.92 -3.37 17.52
C ASN A 353 16.77 -4.56 17.98
N GLU A 354 17.06 -5.51 17.09
CA GLU A 354 17.83 -6.73 17.36
C GLU A 354 17.29 -7.57 18.55
N SER A 355 16.04 -7.39 18.91
CA SER A 355 15.41 -8.03 20.05
C SER A 355 14.32 -9.03 19.61
N THR A 356 14.15 -10.11 20.37
CA THR A 356 13.01 -11.02 20.21
C THR A 356 11.68 -10.33 20.52
N ASN A 357 11.71 -9.21 21.26
CA ASN A 357 10.60 -8.30 21.43
C ASN A 357 10.77 -7.15 20.41
N GLY A 358 10.42 -7.40 19.15
CA GLY A 358 10.56 -6.46 18.04
C GLY A 358 9.73 -5.17 18.20
N PRO A 359 9.93 -4.18 17.33
CA PRO A 359 9.15 -2.94 17.37
C PRO A 359 7.68 -3.21 17.09
N PHE A 360 6.79 -2.49 17.77
CA PHE A 360 5.37 -2.48 17.46
C PHE A 360 5.09 -1.43 16.38
N ILE A 361 4.43 -1.85 15.29
CA ILE A 361 4.06 -0.98 14.18
C ILE A 361 2.56 -0.75 14.20
N GLU A 362 2.15 0.49 14.48
CA GLU A 362 0.75 0.90 14.49
C GLU A 362 0.22 1.02 13.05
N LEU A 363 -0.71 0.16 12.67
CA LEU A 363 -1.32 0.16 11.34
C LEU A 363 -2.76 0.72 11.34
N GLY A 364 -3.42 0.77 12.50
CA GLY A 364 -4.83 1.11 12.62
C GLY A 364 -5.80 -0.02 12.21
N PHE A 365 -5.28 -1.18 11.82
CA PHE A 365 -6.06 -2.37 11.45
C PHE A 365 -5.23 -3.65 11.61
N ARG A 366 -5.90 -4.80 11.56
CA ARG A 366 -5.23 -6.11 11.57
C ARG A 366 -4.87 -6.52 10.13
N PRO A 367 -3.58 -6.62 9.77
CA PRO A 367 -3.18 -6.96 8.41
C PRO A 367 -3.45 -8.43 8.08
N ALA A 368 -3.88 -8.70 6.85
CA ALA A 368 -3.96 -10.03 6.25
C ALA A 368 -2.72 -10.35 5.40
N MET A 369 -1.97 -9.34 4.98
CA MET A 369 -0.72 -9.43 4.26
C MET A 369 0.27 -8.42 4.83
N VAL A 370 1.50 -8.83 4.99
CA VAL A 370 2.64 -7.96 5.34
C VAL A 370 3.76 -8.26 4.34
N MET A 371 4.32 -7.21 3.77
CA MET A 371 5.49 -7.26 2.89
C MET A 371 6.58 -6.39 3.53
N VAL A 372 7.74 -6.96 3.78
CA VAL A 372 8.84 -6.29 4.49
C VAL A 372 10.13 -6.48 3.73
N ARG A 373 10.92 -5.42 3.66
CA ARG A 373 12.24 -5.43 3.03
C ARG A 373 13.26 -4.74 3.94
N ASN A 374 14.42 -5.37 4.15
CA ASN A 374 15.59 -4.68 4.66
C ASN A 374 16.17 -3.82 3.53
N VAL A 375 16.30 -2.52 3.76
CA VAL A 375 16.69 -1.54 2.74
C VAL A 375 18.17 -1.17 2.78
N ASP A 376 18.87 -1.54 3.85
CA ASP A 376 20.24 -1.15 4.13
C ASP A 376 21.26 -2.29 3.92
N GLU A 377 20.79 -3.49 3.61
CA GLU A 377 21.65 -4.66 3.44
C GLU A 377 21.27 -5.48 2.20
N ASN A 378 22.30 -5.99 1.55
CA ASN A 378 22.17 -7.01 0.51
C ASN A 378 21.86 -8.39 1.15
N SER A 379 21.34 -9.32 0.36
CA SER A 379 21.09 -10.72 0.71
C SER A 379 19.77 -11.02 1.43
N ASN A 380 18.88 -10.04 1.60
CA ASN A 380 17.55 -10.27 2.15
C ASN A 380 16.49 -10.22 1.04
N ASP A 381 15.61 -11.23 0.99
CA ASP A 381 14.43 -11.24 0.10
C ASP A 381 13.28 -10.41 0.69
N TRP A 382 12.26 -10.15 -0.16
CA TRP A 382 11.00 -9.53 0.26
C TRP A 382 10.13 -10.51 1.06
#